data_bc7e20275c909bb076141ec630d96985
#
_entry.id   bc7e20275c909bb076141ec630d96985
#
_cell.length_a   1.000
_cell.length_b   1.000
_cell.length_c   1.000
_cell.angle_alpha   90.00
_cell.angle_beta   90.00
_cell.angle_gamma   90.00
#
_symmetry.space_group_name_H-M   'P 1'
#
loop_
_entity.id
_entity.type
_entity.pdbx_description
1 polymer ?
#
loop_
_entity_poly.entity_id
_entity_poly.type
_entity_poly.pdbx_seq_one_letter_code
_entity_poly.pdbx_strand_id
1 'polypeptide(L)'
;ALPARVEEGPAVPISKILVANRSEIAIRVFRAANELGMKTVAIWAEEDKVALHRFKADESYQVGRGPHLEKDMGPIESYLSIPEIIRVAKLSGADAIHPGYGLLSESPEFAEACAENGIIFIGPSPDTMRRLGNKVAARNLAIEVGVPVIPATDPLPDDINEVKKLALQVGYPLMLKASWGGGGRGMRTIRAEAELEREVMEGKREAKAAFGK
;
A
#
# COMPACT_ATOMS: atom_id res chain seq x y z
N ALA A 1 11.88 -23.15 14.43
CA ALA A 1 11.12 -22.74 15.61
C ALA A 1 10.29 -21.53 15.20
N LEU A 2 8.99 -21.55 15.41
CA LEU A 2 8.14 -20.37 15.20
C LEU A 2 8.64 -19.27 16.16
N PRO A 3 8.72 -18.01 15.72
CA PRO A 3 9.09 -16.92 16.61
C PRO A 3 8.08 -16.86 17.76
N ALA A 4 8.59 -16.52 18.95
CA ALA A 4 7.78 -16.35 20.14
C ALA A 4 6.57 -15.45 19.82
N ARG A 5 5.38 -15.85 20.28
CA ARG A 5 4.21 -14.97 20.23
C ARG A 5 4.59 -13.63 20.84
N VAL A 6 4.36 -12.56 20.09
CA VAL A 6 4.40 -11.21 20.65
C VAL A 6 3.41 -11.22 21.82
N GLU A 7 3.87 -10.89 23.03
CA GLU A 7 2.97 -10.74 24.16
C GLU A 7 1.95 -9.66 23.80
N GLU A 8 0.70 -10.07 23.66
CA GLU A 8 -0.41 -9.14 23.43
C GLU A 8 -0.57 -8.33 24.72
N GLY A 9 -0.18 -7.07 24.66
CA GLY A 9 -0.55 -6.11 25.69
C GLY A 9 -2.08 -6.04 25.82
N PRO A 10 -2.62 -5.44 26.89
CA PRO A 10 -4.07 -5.34 27.08
C PRO A 10 -4.69 -4.70 25.84
N ALA A 11 -5.64 -5.41 25.23
CA ALA A 11 -6.33 -4.93 24.03
C ALA A 11 -7.03 -3.60 24.36
N VAL A 12 -6.63 -2.51 23.70
CA VAL A 12 -7.36 -1.25 23.77
C VAL A 12 -8.67 -1.45 23.00
N PRO A 13 -9.82 -1.36 23.65
CA PRO A 13 -11.09 -1.59 22.96
C PRO A 13 -11.32 -0.50 21.92
N ILE A 14 -11.50 -0.89 20.66
CA ILE A 14 -11.91 0.02 19.59
C ILE A 14 -13.43 0.12 19.61
N SER A 15 -13.96 1.32 19.81
CA SER A 15 -15.39 1.61 19.84
C SER A 15 -15.89 2.34 18.60
N LYS A 16 -15.04 3.13 17.98
CA LYS A 16 -15.35 3.90 16.76
C LYS A 16 -14.21 3.83 15.75
N ILE A 17 -14.53 3.44 14.52
CA ILE A 17 -13.58 3.25 13.44
C ILE A 17 -13.86 4.21 12.28
N LEU A 18 -12.84 4.94 11.85
CA LEU A 18 -12.85 5.69 10.59
C LEU A 18 -12.31 4.81 9.47
N VAL A 19 -12.99 4.77 8.33
CA VAL A 19 -12.49 4.07 7.14
C VAL A 19 -11.91 5.08 6.16
N ALA A 20 -10.57 5.07 6.03
CA ALA A 20 -9.84 5.95 5.11
C ALA A 20 -9.84 5.39 3.69
N ASN A 21 -11.04 5.15 3.16
CA ASN A 21 -11.25 4.59 1.83
C ASN A 21 -12.68 4.94 1.34
N ARG A 22 -13.04 4.45 0.17
CA ARG A 22 -14.31 4.78 -0.51
C ARG A 22 -15.00 3.54 -1.09
N SER A 23 -16.21 3.75 -1.63
CA SER A 23 -16.97 2.77 -2.42
C SER A 23 -17.18 1.43 -1.67
N GLU A 24 -17.08 0.33 -2.37
CA GLU A 24 -17.35 -1.01 -1.84
C GLU A 24 -16.38 -1.42 -0.73
N ILE A 25 -15.13 -0.95 -0.79
CA ILE A 25 -14.10 -1.22 0.21
C ILE A 25 -14.53 -0.68 1.58
N ALA A 26 -14.97 0.59 1.62
CA ALA A 26 -15.46 1.21 2.84
C ALA A 26 -16.70 0.50 3.38
N ILE A 27 -17.67 0.16 2.51
CA ILE A 27 -18.91 -0.53 2.91
C ILE A 27 -18.62 -1.89 3.54
N ARG A 28 -17.64 -2.64 3.02
CA ARG A 28 -17.26 -3.94 3.59
C ARG A 28 -16.69 -3.81 4.99
N VAL A 29 -15.84 -2.79 5.21
CA VAL A 29 -15.28 -2.53 6.54
C VAL A 29 -16.39 -2.07 7.50
N PHE A 30 -17.29 -1.18 7.09
CA PHE A 30 -18.43 -0.75 7.93
C PHE A 30 -19.31 -1.93 8.35
N ARG A 31 -19.55 -2.86 7.44
CA ARG A 31 -20.33 -4.06 7.77
C ARG A 31 -19.68 -4.89 8.88
N ALA A 32 -18.38 -5.17 8.73
CA ALA A 32 -17.63 -5.92 9.74
C ALA A 32 -17.58 -5.17 11.09
N ALA A 33 -17.37 -3.85 11.06
CA ALA A 33 -17.35 -3.03 12.27
C ALA A 33 -18.72 -3.04 12.99
N ASN A 34 -19.81 -2.94 12.24
CA ASN A 34 -21.17 -3.01 12.80
C ASN A 34 -21.46 -4.38 13.42
N GLU A 35 -21.03 -5.50 12.78
CA GLU A 35 -21.16 -6.84 13.33
C GLU A 35 -20.39 -7.01 14.65
N LEU A 36 -19.31 -6.26 14.82
CA LEU A 36 -18.51 -6.20 16.06
C LEU A 36 -19.01 -5.15 17.06
N GLY A 37 -20.11 -4.45 16.76
CA GLY A 37 -20.70 -3.45 17.64
C GLY A 37 -19.98 -2.09 17.67
N MET A 38 -19.10 -1.82 16.70
CA MET A 38 -18.36 -0.56 16.60
C MET A 38 -19.15 0.49 15.83
N LYS A 39 -18.99 1.76 16.20
CA LYS A 39 -19.45 2.90 15.41
C LYS A 39 -18.53 3.14 14.20
N THR A 40 -19.10 3.65 13.12
CA THR A 40 -18.43 3.80 11.84
C THR A 40 -18.43 5.24 11.35
N VAL A 41 -17.28 5.68 10.81
CA VAL A 41 -17.07 7.01 10.24
C VAL A 41 -16.60 6.87 8.79
N ALA A 42 -17.34 7.47 7.86
CA ALA A 42 -16.96 7.60 6.47
C ALA A 42 -16.26 8.93 6.20
N ILE A 43 -15.32 8.93 5.26
CA ILE A 43 -14.84 10.14 4.59
C ILE A 43 -15.30 10.14 3.14
N TRP A 44 -15.49 11.31 2.56
CA TRP A 44 -15.90 11.44 1.16
C TRP A 44 -15.38 12.73 0.53
N ALA A 45 -14.89 12.63 -0.71
CA ALA A 45 -14.57 13.79 -1.53
C ALA A 45 -15.83 14.32 -2.23
N GLU A 46 -15.81 15.54 -2.76
CA GLU A 46 -16.99 16.19 -3.38
C GLU A 46 -17.62 15.33 -4.48
N GLU A 47 -16.82 14.64 -5.25
CA GLU A 47 -17.26 13.77 -6.34
C GLU A 47 -18.05 12.56 -5.83
N ASP A 48 -17.83 12.18 -4.59
CA ASP A 48 -18.50 11.05 -3.93
C ASP A 48 -19.67 11.48 -3.02
N LYS A 49 -20.14 12.71 -3.13
CA LYS A 49 -21.23 13.24 -2.27
C LYS A 49 -22.55 12.43 -2.33
N VAL A 50 -22.76 11.69 -3.41
CA VAL A 50 -23.89 10.78 -3.61
C VAL A 50 -23.50 9.30 -3.57
N ALA A 51 -22.22 8.99 -3.30
CA ALA A 51 -21.73 7.62 -3.26
C ALA A 51 -22.27 6.86 -2.04
N LEU A 52 -22.61 5.58 -2.23
CA LEU A 52 -23.27 4.75 -1.23
C LEU A 52 -22.52 4.65 0.10
N HIS A 53 -21.19 4.59 0.09
CA HIS A 53 -20.41 4.42 1.33
C HIS A 53 -20.65 5.55 2.33
N ARG A 54 -20.88 6.80 1.84
CA ARG A 54 -21.20 7.93 2.68
C ARG A 54 -22.44 7.71 3.56
N PHE A 55 -23.43 7.00 3.04
CA PHE A 55 -24.72 6.75 3.70
C PHE A 55 -24.76 5.42 4.47
N LYS A 56 -23.69 4.63 4.44
CA LYS A 56 -23.61 3.34 5.11
C LYS A 56 -22.86 3.36 6.43
N ALA A 57 -22.22 4.48 6.77
CA ALA A 57 -21.59 4.71 8.06
C ALA A 57 -22.56 5.43 9.03
N ASP A 58 -22.29 5.36 10.32
CA ASP A 58 -23.03 6.12 11.34
C ASP A 58 -22.80 7.62 11.20
N GLU A 59 -21.58 8.02 10.83
CA GLU A 59 -21.18 9.40 10.61
C GLU A 59 -20.43 9.53 9.27
N SER A 60 -20.50 10.70 8.61
CA SER A 60 -19.76 10.95 7.39
C SER A 60 -19.26 12.37 7.27
N TYR A 61 -18.01 12.55 6.85
CA TYR A 61 -17.35 13.85 6.79
C TYR A 61 -16.72 14.08 5.42
N GLN A 62 -16.85 15.32 4.94
CA GLN A 62 -16.17 15.73 3.72
C GLN A 62 -14.68 15.97 3.98
N VAL A 63 -13.84 15.53 3.05
CA VAL A 63 -12.41 15.80 2.99
C VAL A 63 -12.06 16.54 1.71
N GLY A 64 -10.99 17.33 1.76
CA GLY A 64 -10.48 18.07 0.61
C GLY A 64 -11.26 19.34 0.25
N ARG A 65 -12.25 19.72 1.05
CA ARG A 65 -12.97 21.00 0.93
C ARG A 65 -13.30 21.59 2.30
N GLY A 66 -13.28 22.91 2.37
CA GLY A 66 -13.71 23.64 3.55
C GLY A 66 -12.92 24.91 3.82
N PRO A 67 -13.42 25.78 4.73
CA PRO A 67 -12.80 27.07 5.02
C PRO A 67 -11.43 26.99 5.72
N HIS A 68 -11.04 25.80 6.15
CA HIS A 68 -9.74 25.51 6.78
C HIS A 68 -8.64 25.19 5.75
N LEU A 69 -9.00 25.07 4.48
CA LEU A 69 -8.05 24.81 3.38
C LEU A 69 -7.83 26.11 2.58
N GLU A 70 -6.59 26.33 2.15
CA GLU A 70 -6.26 27.43 1.24
C GLU A 70 -6.85 27.25 -0.16
N LYS A 71 -7.00 25.99 -0.56
CA LYS A 71 -7.53 25.58 -1.87
C LYS A 71 -8.25 24.24 -1.76
N ASP A 72 -9.33 24.10 -2.50
CA ASP A 72 -10.00 22.81 -2.69
C ASP A 72 -9.09 21.79 -3.34
N MET A 73 -9.12 20.57 -2.82
CA MET A 73 -8.36 19.43 -3.34
C MET A 73 -9.15 18.67 -4.42
N GLY A 74 -8.44 18.06 -5.34
CA GLY A 74 -9.03 17.11 -6.29
C GLY A 74 -9.46 15.80 -5.61
N PRO A 75 -10.22 14.94 -6.33
CA PRO A 75 -10.81 13.73 -5.74
C PRO A 75 -9.76 12.75 -5.18
N ILE A 76 -8.67 12.50 -5.92
CA ILE A 76 -7.60 11.61 -5.47
C ILE A 76 -6.82 12.26 -4.32
N GLU A 77 -6.48 13.53 -4.45
CA GLU A 77 -5.74 14.30 -3.44
C GLU A 77 -6.49 14.30 -2.09
N SER A 78 -7.81 14.46 -2.11
CA SER A 78 -8.65 14.43 -0.91
C SER A 78 -8.51 13.13 -0.12
N TYR A 79 -8.51 11.98 -0.81
CA TYR A 79 -8.33 10.66 -0.17
C TYR A 79 -6.87 10.32 0.18
N LEU A 80 -5.90 11.06 -0.35
CA LEU A 80 -4.48 10.92 -0.02
C LEU A 80 -3.98 11.96 0.98
N SER A 81 -4.87 12.88 1.42
CA SER A 81 -4.52 13.91 2.39
C SER A 81 -4.50 13.37 3.81
N ILE A 82 -3.32 12.98 4.28
CA ILE A 82 -3.12 12.53 5.68
C ILE A 82 -3.65 13.57 6.67
N PRO A 83 -3.33 14.89 6.55
CA PRO A 83 -3.83 15.90 7.49
C PRO A 83 -5.36 15.95 7.56
N GLU A 84 -6.05 15.85 6.42
CA GLU A 84 -7.52 15.88 6.39
C GLU A 84 -8.15 14.67 7.06
N ILE A 85 -7.58 13.48 6.82
CA ILE A 85 -8.07 12.24 7.42
C ILE A 85 -7.86 12.26 8.94
N ILE A 86 -6.69 12.68 9.42
CA ILE A 86 -6.41 12.83 10.85
C ILE A 86 -7.33 13.90 11.49
N ARG A 87 -7.58 15.02 10.79
CA ARG A 87 -8.54 16.04 11.24
C ARG A 87 -9.93 15.43 11.46
N VAL A 88 -10.42 14.65 10.51
CA VAL A 88 -11.74 14.00 10.63
C VAL A 88 -11.73 12.96 11.74
N ALA A 89 -10.68 12.17 11.90
CA ALA A 89 -10.58 11.18 12.97
C ALA A 89 -10.67 11.85 14.36
N LYS A 90 -9.97 12.96 14.56
CA LYS A 90 -10.05 13.76 15.79
C LYS A 90 -11.43 14.37 16.00
N LEU A 91 -12.02 14.94 14.96
CA LEU A 91 -13.33 15.59 15.02
C LEU A 91 -14.44 14.60 15.37
N SER A 92 -14.40 13.42 14.81
CA SER A 92 -15.37 12.34 15.06
C SER A 92 -15.11 11.57 16.35
N GLY A 93 -13.92 11.72 16.96
CA GLY A 93 -13.49 10.91 18.10
C GLY A 93 -13.28 9.44 17.74
N ALA A 94 -12.79 9.14 16.53
CA ALA A 94 -12.48 7.78 16.12
C ALA A 94 -11.23 7.25 16.85
N ASP A 95 -11.34 6.06 17.42
CA ASP A 95 -10.25 5.38 18.13
C ASP A 95 -9.23 4.77 17.17
N ALA A 96 -9.71 4.37 15.99
CA ALA A 96 -8.92 3.66 15.00
C ALA A 96 -9.25 4.10 13.57
N ILE A 97 -8.28 3.90 12.68
CA ILE A 97 -8.42 4.09 11.25
C ILE A 97 -8.13 2.78 10.51
N HIS A 98 -9.08 2.36 9.65
CA HIS A 98 -8.89 1.28 8.70
C HIS A 98 -8.64 1.85 7.30
N PRO A 99 -7.47 1.64 6.69
CA PRO A 99 -7.14 2.23 5.39
C PRO A 99 -7.79 1.49 4.20
N GLY A 100 -8.39 0.33 4.43
CA GLY A 100 -8.80 -0.57 3.34
C GLY A 100 -7.61 -1.14 2.58
N TYR A 101 -7.69 -1.18 1.27
CA TYR A 101 -6.58 -1.50 0.37
C TYR A 101 -6.43 -0.40 -0.70
N GLY A 102 -5.25 -0.27 -1.32
CA GLY A 102 -4.92 0.88 -2.16
C GLY A 102 -4.80 2.17 -1.35
N LEU A 103 -4.86 3.32 -1.99
CA LEU A 103 -4.73 4.63 -1.38
C LEU A 103 -3.56 4.69 -0.36
N LEU A 104 -3.84 4.95 0.91
CA LEU A 104 -2.85 5.07 1.98
C LEU A 104 -2.57 3.77 2.75
N SER A 105 -3.10 2.62 2.30
CA SER A 105 -2.97 1.35 3.04
C SER A 105 -1.52 0.86 3.19
N GLU A 106 -0.63 1.30 2.29
CA GLU A 106 0.80 0.96 2.30
C GLU A 106 1.68 2.19 2.63
N SER A 107 1.10 3.27 3.18
CA SER A 107 1.84 4.48 3.57
C SER A 107 2.33 4.37 5.02
N PRO A 108 3.64 4.21 5.25
CA PRO A 108 4.21 4.27 6.59
C PRO A 108 4.02 5.63 7.25
N GLU A 109 4.02 6.72 6.47
CA GLU A 109 3.80 8.08 6.96
C GLU A 109 2.38 8.24 7.53
N PHE A 110 1.38 7.58 6.94
CA PHE A 110 0.03 7.60 7.45
C PHE A 110 -0.10 6.82 8.76
N ALA A 111 0.53 5.66 8.87
CA ALA A 111 0.55 4.89 10.11
C ALA A 111 1.29 5.65 11.24
N GLU A 112 2.38 6.36 10.93
CA GLU A 112 3.08 7.25 11.87
C GLU A 112 2.19 8.40 12.32
N ALA A 113 1.53 9.08 11.39
CA ALA A 113 0.60 10.17 11.72
C ALA A 113 -0.56 9.70 12.61
N CYS A 114 -1.07 8.49 12.40
CA CYS A 114 -2.06 7.91 13.32
C CYS A 114 -1.49 7.76 14.73
N ALA A 115 -0.30 7.15 14.87
CA ALA A 115 0.34 6.92 16.16
C ALA A 115 0.66 8.23 16.89
N GLU A 116 1.19 9.23 16.21
CA GLU A 116 1.48 10.57 16.75
C GLU A 116 0.23 11.29 17.28
N ASN A 117 -0.95 10.93 16.76
CA ASN A 117 -2.21 11.50 17.18
C ASN A 117 -3.04 10.60 18.11
N GLY A 118 -2.44 9.50 18.62
CA GLY A 118 -3.11 8.59 19.54
C GLY A 118 -4.22 7.76 18.89
N ILE A 119 -4.18 7.58 17.57
CA ILE A 119 -5.15 6.83 16.78
C ILE A 119 -4.53 5.48 16.39
N ILE A 120 -5.27 4.41 16.56
CA ILE A 120 -4.82 3.07 16.16
C ILE A 120 -4.89 2.94 14.64
N PHE A 121 -3.76 2.69 13.98
CA PHE A 121 -3.75 2.31 12.57
C PHE A 121 -4.01 0.79 12.46
N ILE A 122 -5.08 0.40 11.77
CA ILE A 122 -5.40 -1.01 11.55
C ILE A 122 -4.61 -1.51 10.34
N GLY A 123 -3.44 -2.06 10.61
CA GLY A 123 -2.49 -2.52 9.59
C GLY A 123 -1.11 -2.84 10.19
N PRO A 124 -0.12 -3.10 9.34
CA PRO A 124 1.25 -3.35 9.77
C PRO A 124 1.91 -2.09 10.34
N SER A 125 2.98 -2.28 11.11
CA SER A 125 3.78 -1.15 11.61
C SER A 125 4.48 -0.39 10.48
N PRO A 126 4.82 0.91 10.66
CA PRO A 126 5.56 1.68 9.66
C PRO A 126 6.89 1.02 9.25
N ASP A 127 7.62 0.43 10.20
CA ASP A 127 8.86 -0.30 9.92
C ASP A 127 8.61 -1.53 9.04
N THR A 128 7.59 -2.31 9.35
CA THR A 128 7.19 -3.46 8.54
C THR A 128 6.82 -3.03 7.11
N MET A 129 6.06 -1.94 6.96
CA MET A 129 5.72 -1.41 5.64
C MET A 129 6.96 -1.01 4.84
N ARG A 130 7.94 -0.32 5.45
CA ARG A 130 9.19 0.07 4.79
C ARG A 130 10.02 -1.15 4.38
N ARG A 131 10.13 -2.14 5.24
CA ARG A 131 10.90 -3.37 4.97
C ARG A 131 10.27 -4.23 3.88
N LEU A 132 8.94 -4.31 3.81
CA LEU A 132 8.21 -5.13 2.85
C LEU A 132 7.78 -4.38 1.59
N GLY A 133 7.74 -3.07 1.60
CA GLY A 133 7.33 -2.25 0.46
C GLY A 133 8.31 -2.30 -0.73
N ASN A 134 9.58 -2.59 -0.48
CA ASN A 134 10.58 -2.83 -1.52
C ASN A 134 10.70 -4.33 -1.81
N LYS A 135 10.47 -4.73 -3.07
CA LYS A 135 10.46 -6.15 -3.49
C LYS A 135 11.79 -6.87 -3.23
N VAL A 136 12.92 -6.16 -3.38
CA VAL A 136 14.26 -6.71 -3.12
C VAL A 136 14.47 -6.90 -1.62
N ALA A 137 14.14 -5.88 -0.82
CA ALA A 137 14.23 -5.95 0.64
C ALA A 137 13.33 -7.05 1.23
N ALA A 138 12.09 -7.15 0.73
CA ALA A 138 11.15 -8.19 1.14
C ALA A 138 11.67 -9.60 0.83
N ARG A 139 12.28 -9.79 -0.36
CA ARG A 139 12.88 -11.06 -0.75
C ARG A 139 14.08 -11.41 0.14
N ASN A 140 14.96 -10.45 0.40
CA ASN A 140 16.14 -10.66 1.24
C ASN A 140 15.72 -11.01 2.67
N LEU A 141 14.72 -10.32 3.21
CA LEU A 141 14.13 -10.66 4.51
C LEU A 141 13.56 -12.07 4.53
N ALA A 142 12.84 -12.48 3.47
CA ALA A 142 12.29 -13.83 3.37
C ALA A 142 13.41 -14.90 3.40
N ILE A 143 14.53 -14.66 2.70
CA ILE A 143 15.70 -15.54 2.73
C ILE A 143 16.30 -15.58 4.14
N GLU A 144 16.49 -14.44 4.78
CA GLU A 144 17.05 -14.32 6.13
C GLU A 144 16.26 -15.13 7.16
N VAL A 145 14.93 -15.12 7.07
CA VAL A 145 14.05 -15.85 8.00
C VAL A 145 13.69 -17.26 7.53
N GLY A 146 14.32 -17.75 6.46
CA GLY A 146 14.17 -19.12 5.95
C GLY A 146 12.85 -19.39 5.20
N VAL A 147 12.18 -18.36 4.71
CA VAL A 147 11.00 -18.53 3.84
C VAL A 147 11.47 -18.86 2.42
N PRO A 148 10.97 -19.95 1.78
CA PRO A 148 11.32 -20.30 0.43
C PRO A 148 10.98 -19.20 -0.58
N VAL A 149 11.91 -18.84 -1.44
CA VAL A 149 11.73 -17.82 -2.48
C VAL A 149 12.06 -18.38 -3.86
N ILE A 150 11.40 -17.84 -4.88
CA ILE A 150 11.74 -18.15 -6.27
C ILE A 150 13.14 -17.58 -6.57
N PRO A 151 14.03 -18.33 -7.29
CA PRO A 151 15.31 -17.79 -7.71
C PRO A 151 15.17 -16.46 -8.45
N ALA A 152 15.95 -15.49 -8.07
CA ALA A 152 15.97 -14.16 -8.69
C ALA A 152 17.33 -13.51 -8.48
N THR A 153 17.65 -12.53 -9.30
CA THR A 153 18.85 -11.69 -9.16
C THR A 153 18.52 -10.43 -8.37
N ASP A 154 19.56 -9.77 -7.91
CA ASP A 154 19.50 -8.34 -7.57
C ASP A 154 19.21 -7.49 -8.83
N PRO A 155 18.96 -6.18 -8.70
CA PRO A 155 18.80 -5.31 -9.85
C PRO A 155 19.90 -5.53 -10.88
N LEU A 156 19.50 -5.63 -12.15
CA LEU A 156 20.43 -5.96 -13.22
C LEU A 156 21.49 -4.87 -13.40
N PRO A 157 22.77 -5.25 -13.58
CA PRO A 157 23.83 -4.30 -13.93
C PRO A 157 23.60 -3.73 -15.34
N ASP A 158 24.40 -2.72 -15.70
CA ASP A 158 24.30 -2.13 -17.03
C ASP A 158 25.03 -2.97 -18.09
N ASP A 159 26.06 -3.70 -17.71
CA ASP A 159 26.81 -4.59 -18.62
C ASP A 159 25.97 -5.82 -18.99
N ILE A 160 25.66 -5.95 -20.27
CA ILE A 160 24.88 -7.04 -20.81
C ILE A 160 25.56 -8.42 -20.62
N ASN A 161 26.88 -8.48 -20.57
CA ASN A 161 27.58 -9.73 -20.36
C ASN A 161 27.42 -10.23 -18.91
N GLU A 162 27.37 -9.32 -17.95
CA GLU A 162 27.04 -9.66 -16.56
C GLU A 162 25.58 -10.09 -16.44
N VAL A 163 24.66 -9.41 -17.14
CA VAL A 163 23.24 -9.80 -17.19
C VAL A 163 23.10 -11.23 -17.77
N LYS A 164 23.83 -11.59 -18.83
CA LYS A 164 23.82 -12.95 -19.39
C LYS A 164 24.26 -13.99 -18.37
N LYS A 165 25.32 -13.71 -17.61
CA LYS A 165 25.80 -14.62 -16.55
C LYS A 165 24.75 -14.84 -15.47
N LEU A 166 24.10 -13.76 -15.01
CA LEU A 166 23.03 -13.82 -14.02
C LEU A 166 21.82 -14.59 -14.53
N ALA A 167 21.43 -14.36 -15.79
CA ALA A 167 20.33 -15.07 -16.42
C ALA A 167 20.56 -16.59 -16.50
N LEU A 168 21.79 -17.01 -16.79
CA LEU A 168 22.17 -18.42 -16.78
C LEU A 168 22.07 -19.07 -15.38
N GLN A 169 22.36 -18.31 -14.32
CA GLN A 169 22.21 -18.81 -12.95
C GLN A 169 20.74 -19.01 -12.55
N VAL A 170 19.85 -18.15 -13.04
CA VAL A 170 18.41 -18.27 -12.81
C VAL A 170 17.81 -19.40 -13.65
N GLY A 171 18.29 -19.57 -14.88
CA GLY A 171 17.79 -20.53 -15.86
C GLY A 171 16.64 -20.01 -16.72
N TYR A 172 16.49 -20.57 -17.92
CA TYR A 172 15.38 -20.25 -18.84
C TYR A 172 14.26 -21.30 -18.74
N PRO A 173 12.98 -20.91 -18.90
CA PRO A 173 12.49 -19.56 -19.12
C PRO A 173 12.55 -18.71 -17.84
N LEU A 174 12.87 -17.43 -17.99
CA LEU A 174 12.90 -16.47 -16.88
C LEU A 174 11.96 -15.28 -17.12
N MET A 175 11.64 -14.56 -16.05
CA MET A 175 10.80 -13.37 -16.08
C MET A 175 11.64 -12.13 -15.77
N LEU A 176 11.74 -11.21 -16.74
CA LEU A 176 12.26 -9.87 -16.52
C LEU A 176 11.19 -8.99 -15.91
N LYS A 177 11.51 -8.26 -14.84
CA LYS A 177 10.60 -7.36 -14.13
C LYS A 177 11.24 -5.99 -13.91
N ALA A 178 10.46 -4.92 -14.03
CA ALA A 178 10.91 -3.61 -13.57
C ALA A 178 11.04 -3.61 -12.04
N SER A 179 12.09 -2.96 -11.52
CA SER A 179 12.33 -2.83 -10.07
C SER A 179 11.27 -1.96 -9.38
N TRP A 180 10.69 -1.01 -10.12
CA TRP A 180 9.66 -0.08 -9.67
C TRP A 180 8.37 -0.28 -10.44
N GLY A 181 7.23 -0.09 -9.77
CA GLY A 181 5.90 -0.22 -10.36
C GLY A 181 5.17 -1.50 -9.93
N GLY A 182 3.85 -1.49 -10.11
CA GLY A 182 2.92 -2.57 -9.79
C GLY A 182 2.05 -2.97 -10.99
N GLY A 183 1.18 -3.97 -10.79
CA GLY A 183 0.18 -4.35 -11.79
C GLY A 183 0.72 -5.08 -13.02
N GLY A 184 1.93 -5.64 -12.97
CA GLY A 184 2.49 -6.43 -14.07
C GLY A 184 3.02 -5.62 -15.27
N ARG A 185 3.03 -4.30 -15.21
CA ARG A 185 3.63 -3.46 -16.26
C ARG A 185 5.13 -3.69 -16.35
N GLY A 186 5.64 -3.88 -17.58
CA GLY A 186 7.07 -4.14 -17.84
C GLY A 186 7.54 -5.54 -17.49
N MET A 187 6.63 -6.49 -17.24
CA MET A 187 7.00 -7.90 -17.11
C MET A 187 7.11 -8.57 -18.48
N ARG A 188 8.23 -9.29 -18.71
CA ARG A 188 8.51 -9.98 -19.96
C ARG A 188 9.05 -11.38 -19.69
N THR A 189 8.51 -12.36 -20.39
CA THR A 189 9.04 -13.73 -20.35
C THR A 189 10.14 -13.87 -21.39
N ILE A 190 11.33 -14.28 -20.97
CA ILE A 190 12.47 -14.56 -21.83
C ILE A 190 12.66 -16.07 -21.84
N ARG A 191 12.50 -16.69 -23.02
CA ARG A 191 12.51 -18.15 -23.18
C ARG A 191 13.88 -18.71 -23.45
N ALA A 192 14.76 -17.90 -24.07
CA ALA A 192 16.11 -18.31 -24.46
C ALA A 192 17.08 -17.14 -24.39
N GLU A 193 18.36 -17.44 -24.25
CA GLU A 193 19.44 -16.45 -24.19
C GLU A 193 19.44 -15.48 -25.38
N ALA A 194 19.09 -15.97 -26.57
CA ALA A 194 19.04 -15.15 -27.79
C ALA A 194 18.06 -13.97 -27.71
N GLU A 195 17.04 -14.05 -26.85
CA GLU A 195 16.04 -13.02 -26.66
C GLU A 195 16.48 -11.99 -25.61
N LEU A 196 17.40 -12.36 -24.69
CA LEU A 196 17.71 -11.63 -23.47
C LEU A 196 18.09 -10.17 -23.72
N GLU A 197 19.05 -9.94 -24.60
CA GLU A 197 19.59 -8.60 -24.84
C GLU A 197 18.52 -7.63 -25.35
N ARG A 198 17.75 -8.07 -26.34
CA ARG A 198 16.63 -7.29 -26.91
C ARG A 198 15.62 -6.95 -25.82
N GLU A 199 15.16 -7.95 -25.07
CA GLU A 199 14.10 -7.76 -24.06
C GLU A 199 14.57 -6.89 -22.89
N VAL A 200 15.84 -6.97 -22.50
CA VAL A 200 16.44 -6.10 -21.47
C VAL A 200 16.50 -4.66 -21.95
N MET A 201 16.94 -4.40 -23.19
CA MET A 201 17.01 -3.05 -23.74
C MET A 201 15.63 -2.40 -23.89
N GLU A 202 14.66 -3.17 -24.39
CA GLU A 202 13.27 -2.70 -24.49
C GLU A 202 12.65 -2.45 -23.11
N GLY A 203 12.86 -3.34 -22.15
CA GLY A 203 12.40 -3.17 -20.78
C GLY A 203 12.97 -1.93 -20.08
N LYS A 204 14.27 -1.66 -20.26
CA LYS A 204 14.91 -0.43 -19.75
C LYS A 204 14.29 0.83 -20.38
N ARG A 205 14.02 0.82 -21.68
CA ARG A 205 13.39 1.94 -22.39
C ARG A 205 11.98 2.22 -21.89
N GLU A 206 11.17 1.19 -21.72
CA GLU A 206 9.81 1.31 -21.20
C GLU A 206 9.77 1.78 -19.75
N ALA A 207 10.66 1.25 -18.90
CA ALA A 207 10.77 1.65 -17.51
C ALA A 207 11.15 3.14 -17.41
N LYS A 208 12.10 3.60 -18.22
CA LYS A 208 12.48 5.02 -18.28
C LYS A 208 11.34 5.91 -18.76
N ALA A 209 10.57 5.48 -19.76
CA ALA A 209 9.43 6.23 -20.28
C ALA A 209 8.26 6.29 -19.28
N ALA A 210 8.03 5.21 -18.53
CA ALA A 210 6.89 5.10 -17.61
C ALA A 210 7.15 5.70 -16.21
N PHE A 211 8.40 5.67 -15.73
CA PHE A 211 8.75 5.99 -14.34
C PHE A 211 9.83 7.09 -14.22
N GLY A 212 10.39 7.58 -15.32
CA GLY A 212 11.39 8.66 -15.34
C GLY A 212 12.76 8.29 -14.73
N LYS A 213 12.99 7.00 -14.51
CA LYS A 213 14.23 6.47 -13.88
C LYS A 213 14.80 5.33 -14.71
#